data_e1d7ce42bee0361417ec4870b532f12f
#
_entry.id   e1d7ce42bee0361417ec4870b532f12f
#
_cell.length_a   1.000
_cell.length_b   1.000
_cell.length_c   1.000
_cell.angle_alpha   90.00
_cell.angle_beta   90.00
_cell.angle_gamma   90.00
#
_symmetry.space_group_name_H-M   'P 1'
#
loop_
_entity.id
_entity.type
_entity.pdbx_description
1 polymer ?
#
loop_
_entity_poly.entity_id
_entity_poly.type
_entity_poly.pdbx_seq_one_letter_code
_entity_poly.pdbx_strand_id
1 'polypeptide(L)'
;MLSIKNLCLKYTREYYALKDINLDVAVGETVALVGEQNSGKTSLLRVIAKLENYDSGEIYINKIPLKKIDFKTDINLGYVPYCPVFLENKTIYENFKYILNKKGVKPADAEKMINNAIIEYSLEKIRDTKVKNIRKEDKYILSLIRLSFRPIDLLLVDNIFDEISEVYVDAILAMIKRLKSQDTTVIVACTRPELADKISKRKIYFENGEIVD
;
A
#
# COMPACT_ATOMS: atom_id res chain seq x y z
N MET A 1 12.84 7.41 7.90
CA MET A 1 11.54 6.72 8.07
C MET A 1 11.74 5.21 8.19
N LEU A 2 12.15 4.53 7.12
CA LEU A 2 12.41 3.09 7.04
C LEU A 2 13.90 2.86 6.90
N SER A 3 14.46 1.89 7.64
CA SER A 3 15.84 1.41 7.48
C SER A 3 15.83 -0.12 7.49
N ILE A 4 16.41 -0.73 6.48
CA ILE A 4 16.52 -2.19 6.29
C ILE A 4 17.99 -2.54 6.10
N LYS A 5 18.45 -3.55 6.84
CA LYS A 5 19.85 -4.01 6.78
C LYS A 5 19.92 -5.53 6.66
N ASN A 6 20.62 -6.00 5.64
CA ASN A 6 20.91 -7.42 5.37
C ASN A 6 19.67 -8.32 5.46
N LEU A 7 18.52 -7.83 4.95
CA LEU A 7 17.25 -8.55 5.02
C LEU A 7 17.26 -9.75 4.08
N CYS A 8 16.98 -10.92 4.62
CA CYS A 8 16.80 -12.14 3.84
C CYS A 8 15.45 -12.80 4.15
N LEU A 9 14.82 -13.32 3.10
CA LEU A 9 13.61 -14.13 3.16
C LEU A 9 13.71 -15.28 2.17
N LYS A 10 13.52 -16.50 2.66
CA LYS A 10 13.47 -17.72 1.85
C LYS A 10 12.06 -18.28 1.78
N TYR A 11 11.61 -18.67 0.61
CA TYR A 11 10.39 -19.48 0.45
C TYR A 11 10.68 -20.97 0.45
N THR A 12 11.87 -21.36 0.00
CA THR A 12 12.39 -22.74 0.08
C THR A 12 13.86 -22.72 0.48
N ARG A 13 14.47 -23.89 0.70
CA ARG A 13 15.90 -23.98 1.04
C ARG A 13 16.79 -23.36 -0.04
N GLU A 14 16.38 -23.38 -1.31
CA GLU A 14 17.16 -22.93 -2.46
C GLU A 14 16.69 -21.60 -3.03
N TYR A 15 15.45 -21.15 -2.73
CA TYR A 15 14.87 -19.97 -3.30
C TYR A 15 14.76 -18.83 -2.29
N TYR A 16 15.55 -17.77 -2.54
CA TYR A 16 15.46 -16.51 -1.82
C TYR A 16 14.43 -15.59 -2.50
N ALA A 17 13.41 -15.20 -1.77
CA ALA A 17 12.51 -14.14 -2.19
C ALA A 17 13.11 -12.74 -1.96
N LEU A 18 13.97 -12.63 -0.92
CA LEU A 18 14.79 -11.45 -0.62
C LEU A 18 16.17 -11.93 -0.18
N LYS A 19 17.22 -11.32 -0.73
CA LYS A 19 18.60 -11.68 -0.46
C LYS A 19 19.43 -10.43 -0.22
N ASP A 20 19.90 -10.28 1.01
CA ASP A 20 20.77 -9.17 1.45
C ASP A 20 20.24 -7.77 1.11
N ILE A 21 18.93 -7.54 1.31
CA ILE A 21 18.32 -6.25 1.02
C ILE A 21 18.79 -5.20 2.00
N ASN A 22 19.37 -4.12 1.47
CA ASN A 22 19.77 -2.92 2.20
C ASN A 22 19.07 -1.71 1.61
N LEU A 23 18.24 -1.03 2.41
CA LEU A 23 17.41 0.07 1.93
C LEU A 23 17.10 1.07 3.05
N ASP A 24 17.38 2.34 2.79
CA ASP A 24 16.95 3.45 3.64
C ASP A 24 15.98 4.35 2.87
N VAL A 25 14.85 4.72 3.51
CA VAL A 25 13.85 5.65 2.97
C VAL A 25 13.59 6.74 3.99
N ALA A 26 13.71 8.00 3.58
CA ALA A 26 13.49 9.16 4.44
C ALA A 26 11.98 9.38 4.73
N VAL A 27 11.67 10.19 5.76
CA VAL A 27 10.31 10.68 6.01
C VAL A 27 9.87 11.55 4.84
N GLY A 28 8.61 11.39 4.40
CA GLY A 28 8.04 12.17 3.29
C GLY A 28 8.55 11.77 1.90
N GLU A 29 9.47 10.82 1.82
CA GLU A 29 10.03 10.37 0.54
C GLU A 29 9.02 9.48 -0.22
N THR A 30 9.04 9.57 -1.54
CA THR A 30 8.38 8.60 -2.42
C THR A 30 9.46 7.81 -3.15
N VAL A 31 9.32 6.48 -3.15
CA VAL A 31 10.25 5.54 -3.80
C VAL A 31 9.47 4.58 -4.69
N ALA A 32 9.96 4.35 -5.89
CA ALA A 32 9.46 3.32 -6.79
C ALA A 32 10.39 2.09 -6.75
N LEU A 33 9.83 0.94 -6.40
CA LEU A 33 10.50 -0.37 -6.54
C LEU A 33 10.17 -0.91 -7.92
N VAL A 34 11.17 -1.07 -8.76
CA VAL A 34 11.02 -1.46 -10.18
C VAL A 34 11.63 -2.84 -10.39
N GLY A 35 11.00 -3.68 -11.18
CA GLY A 35 11.53 -5.00 -11.53
C GLY A 35 10.44 -5.91 -12.07
N GLU A 36 10.82 -7.01 -12.67
CA GLU A 36 9.89 -7.99 -13.22
C GLU A 36 9.03 -8.67 -12.15
N GLN A 37 8.01 -9.42 -12.57
CA GLN A 37 7.24 -10.26 -11.66
C GLN A 37 8.19 -11.24 -10.96
N ASN A 38 7.90 -11.52 -9.69
CA ASN A 38 8.70 -12.38 -8.81
C ASN A 38 10.12 -11.87 -8.48
N SER A 39 10.45 -10.62 -8.76
CA SER A 39 11.75 -10.04 -8.39
C SER A 39 11.95 -9.75 -6.89
N GLY A 40 10.92 -9.96 -6.04
CA GLY A 40 11.00 -9.76 -4.57
C GLY A 40 10.26 -8.53 -4.04
N LYS A 41 9.79 -7.58 -4.89
CA LYS A 41 9.12 -6.33 -4.47
C LYS A 41 7.91 -6.56 -3.55
N THR A 42 6.99 -7.44 -3.94
CA THR A 42 5.81 -7.82 -3.13
C THR A 42 6.21 -8.41 -1.79
N SER A 43 7.21 -9.29 -1.78
CA SER A 43 7.75 -9.91 -0.56
C SER A 43 8.28 -8.84 0.40
N LEU A 44 9.03 -7.86 -0.13
CA LEU A 44 9.52 -6.74 0.67
C LEU A 44 8.37 -5.92 1.28
N LEU A 45 7.38 -5.53 0.47
CA LEU A 45 6.23 -4.76 0.97
C LEU A 45 5.43 -5.54 2.03
N ARG A 46 5.25 -6.85 1.84
CA ARG A 46 4.55 -7.72 2.80
C ARG A 46 5.32 -7.87 4.11
N VAL A 47 6.64 -7.99 4.06
CA VAL A 47 7.49 -8.00 5.26
C VAL A 47 7.37 -6.68 6.02
N ILE A 48 7.47 -5.54 5.34
CA ILE A 48 7.31 -4.21 5.97
C ILE A 48 5.92 -4.07 6.61
N ALA A 49 4.89 -4.60 5.96
CA ALA A 49 3.51 -4.59 6.47
C ALA A 49 3.24 -5.64 7.58
N LYS A 50 4.24 -6.43 8.00
CA LYS A 50 4.11 -7.56 8.95
C LYS A 50 3.08 -8.61 8.49
N LEU A 51 2.88 -8.74 7.18
CA LEU A 51 2.04 -9.78 6.55
C LEU A 51 2.86 -11.03 6.23
N GLU A 52 4.18 -10.93 6.33
CA GLU A 52 5.13 -12.01 6.08
C GLU A 52 6.31 -11.92 7.04
N ASN A 53 6.79 -13.07 7.52
CA ASN A 53 7.98 -13.15 8.35
C ASN A 53 9.23 -13.12 7.46
N TYR A 54 10.39 -12.86 8.05
CA TYR A 54 11.69 -12.90 7.38
C TYR A 54 12.69 -13.71 8.21
N ASP A 55 13.72 -14.27 7.56
CA ASP A 55 14.66 -15.19 8.20
C ASP A 55 15.75 -14.45 8.97
N SER A 56 16.33 -13.40 8.37
CA SER A 56 17.42 -12.64 8.98
C SER A 56 17.43 -11.18 8.53
N GLY A 57 18.22 -10.36 9.20
CA GLY A 57 18.33 -8.93 8.97
C GLY A 57 17.57 -8.08 9.98
N GLU A 58 17.64 -6.79 9.81
CA GLU A 58 17.03 -5.81 10.69
C GLU A 58 16.17 -4.83 9.91
N ILE A 59 14.99 -4.54 10.44
CA ILE A 59 14.06 -3.54 9.89
C ILE A 59 13.66 -2.59 11.00
N TYR A 60 13.80 -1.31 10.74
CA TYR A 60 13.38 -0.23 11.64
C TYR A 60 12.42 0.71 10.91
N ILE A 61 11.34 1.11 11.57
CA ILE A 61 10.48 2.20 11.15
C ILE A 61 10.49 3.25 12.26
N ASN A 62 10.83 4.50 11.93
CA ASN A 62 11.05 5.59 12.90
C ASN A 62 12.00 5.18 14.05
N LYS A 63 13.08 4.45 13.73
CA LYS A 63 14.05 3.89 14.70
C LYS A 63 13.51 2.82 15.64
N ILE A 64 12.25 2.41 15.49
CA ILE A 64 11.65 1.33 16.27
C ILE A 64 11.81 0.03 15.48
N PRO A 65 12.35 -1.06 16.06
CA PRO A 65 12.45 -2.36 15.38
C PRO A 65 11.06 -2.82 14.92
N LEU A 66 10.94 -3.29 13.67
CA LEU A 66 9.66 -3.71 13.08
C LEU A 66 8.91 -4.71 13.96
N LYS A 67 9.62 -5.65 14.58
CA LYS A 67 9.02 -6.66 15.47
C LYS A 67 8.28 -6.04 16.66
N LYS A 68 8.69 -4.85 17.12
CA LYS A 68 8.11 -4.14 18.28
C LYS A 68 7.01 -3.14 17.90
N ILE A 69 6.88 -2.78 16.62
CA ILE A 69 5.90 -1.80 16.16
C ILE A 69 4.48 -2.35 16.30
N ASP A 70 3.58 -1.54 16.82
CA ASP A 70 2.13 -1.71 16.71
C ASP A 70 1.56 -0.70 15.68
N PHE A 71 1.06 -1.20 14.54
CA PHE A 71 0.42 -0.37 13.52
C PHE A 71 -0.92 0.25 13.93
N LYS A 72 -1.35 0.07 15.18
CA LYS A 72 -2.51 0.77 15.73
C LYS A 72 -2.13 2.06 16.46
N THR A 73 -0.97 2.07 17.09
CA THR A 73 -0.52 3.13 17.99
C THR A 73 0.72 3.86 17.51
N ASP A 74 1.69 3.17 16.92
CA ASP A 74 3.02 3.72 16.65
C ASP A 74 3.13 4.37 15.27
N ILE A 75 2.39 3.83 14.28
CA ILE A 75 2.43 4.30 12.89
C ILE A 75 1.16 3.93 12.14
N ASN A 76 0.65 4.88 11.35
CA ASN A 76 -0.50 4.63 10.46
C ASN A 76 -0.02 4.06 9.13
N LEU A 77 -0.02 2.73 9.04
CA LEU A 77 0.29 2.02 7.81
C LEU A 77 -0.94 1.98 6.88
N GLY A 78 -0.76 2.38 5.63
CA GLY A 78 -1.66 2.09 4.50
C GLY A 78 -1.02 1.02 3.60
N TYR A 79 -1.75 -0.03 3.26
CA TYR A 79 -1.31 -1.04 2.31
C TYR A 79 -2.38 -1.30 1.27
N VAL A 80 -2.02 -1.13 0.00
CA VAL A 80 -2.87 -1.44 -1.17
C VAL A 80 -2.23 -2.64 -1.87
N PRO A 81 -2.77 -3.85 -1.68
CA PRO A 81 -2.22 -5.07 -2.28
C PRO A 81 -2.57 -5.17 -3.76
N TYR A 82 -1.82 -6.00 -4.49
CA TYR A 82 -2.08 -6.37 -5.90
C TYR A 82 -3.52 -6.86 -6.14
N CYS A 83 -4.09 -7.62 -5.21
CA CYS A 83 -5.51 -7.97 -5.21
C CYS A 83 -6.24 -7.16 -4.14
N PRO A 84 -7.13 -6.22 -4.52
CA PRO A 84 -7.89 -5.44 -3.55
C PRO A 84 -8.74 -6.33 -2.65
N VAL A 85 -8.68 -6.11 -1.32
CA VAL A 85 -9.38 -6.91 -0.32
C VAL A 85 -10.62 -6.18 0.18
N PHE A 86 -11.79 -6.78 -0.05
CA PHE A 86 -13.10 -6.29 0.37
C PHE A 86 -14.00 -7.43 0.86
N LEU A 87 -15.03 -7.07 1.60
CA LEU A 87 -16.17 -7.93 1.88
C LEU A 87 -17.06 -7.96 0.63
N GLU A 88 -16.81 -8.88 -0.27
CA GLU A 88 -17.36 -8.93 -1.64
C GLU A 88 -18.91 -8.91 -1.69
N ASN A 89 -19.59 -9.55 -0.71
CA ASN A 89 -21.04 -9.59 -0.64
C ASN A 89 -21.67 -8.39 0.07
N LYS A 90 -20.85 -7.45 0.55
CA LYS A 90 -21.25 -6.21 1.18
C LYS A 90 -21.16 -5.06 0.21
N THR A 91 -21.95 -3.99 0.46
CA THR A 91 -21.93 -2.77 -0.34
C THR A 91 -20.65 -1.96 -0.08
N ILE A 92 -20.39 -0.94 -0.90
CA ILE A 92 -19.30 0.02 -0.66
C ILE A 92 -19.48 0.69 0.71
N TYR A 93 -20.69 1.17 1.00
CA TYR A 93 -21.03 1.78 2.29
C TYR A 93 -20.74 0.84 3.47
N GLU A 94 -21.20 -0.42 3.39
CA GLU A 94 -20.97 -1.41 4.44
C GLU A 94 -19.49 -1.76 4.63
N ASN A 95 -18.70 -1.80 3.55
CA ASN A 95 -17.26 -2.01 3.62
C ASN A 95 -16.55 -0.85 4.35
N PHE A 96 -16.90 0.39 4.04
CA PHE A 96 -16.34 1.56 4.73
C PHE A 96 -16.75 1.58 6.20
N LYS A 97 -18.03 1.32 6.49
CA LYS A 97 -18.55 1.22 7.85
C LYS A 97 -17.84 0.14 8.67
N TYR A 98 -17.62 -1.03 8.07
CA TYR A 98 -16.90 -2.13 8.73
C TYR A 98 -15.50 -1.71 9.17
N ILE A 99 -14.72 -1.06 8.31
CA ILE A 99 -13.36 -0.62 8.62
C ILE A 99 -13.36 0.44 9.72
N LEU A 100 -14.23 1.45 9.66
CA LEU A 100 -14.30 2.49 10.67
C LEU A 100 -14.71 1.92 12.04
N ASN A 101 -15.68 1.00 12.05
CA ASN A 101 -16.09 0.31 13.29
C ASN A 101 -14.91 -0.51 13.89
N LYS A 102 -14.15 -1.23 13.05
CA LYS A 102 -12.97 -1.99 13.52
C LYS A 102 -11.85 -1.08 14.07
N LYS A 103 -11.83 0.17 13.62
CA LYS A 103 -10.91 1.21 14.14
C LYS A 103 -11.46 1.94 15.37
N GLY A 104 -12.62 1.55 15.90
CA GLY A 104 -13.21 2.13 17.11
C GLY A 104 -13.85 3.51 16.89
N VAL A 105 -14.11 3.90 15.63
CA VAL A 105 -14.81 5.16 15.32
C VAL A 105 -16.27 5.03 15.76
N LYS A 106 -16.78 6.06 16.48
CA LYS A 106 -18.18 6.07 16.94
C LYS A 106 -19.15 6.02 15.74
N PRO A 107 -20.30 5.34 15.85
CA PRO A 107 -21.23 5.15 14.71
C PRO A 107 -21.63 6.45 14.01
N ALA A 108 -21.95 7.51 14.75
CA ALA A 108 -22.35 8.80 14.17
C ALA A 108 -21.19 9.48 13.40
N ASP A 109 -19.96 9.42 13.92
CA ASP A 109 -18.77 9.96 13.25
C ASP A 109 -18.43 9.13 12.01
N ALA A 110 -18.53 7.81 12.10
CA ALA A 110 -18.31 6.90 10.96
C ALA A 110 -19.30 7.20 9.83
N GLU A 111 -20.59 7.39 10.13
CA GLU A 111 -21.59 7.74 9.14
C GLU A 111 -21.27 9.07 8.44
N LYS A 112 -20.91 10.09 9.22
CA LYS A 112 -20.52 11.40 8.68
C LYS A 112 -19.29 11.28 7.77
N MET A 113 -18.26 10.55 8.21
CA MET A 113 -17.03 10.32 7.40
C MET A 113 -17.34 9.60 6.09
N ILE A 114 -18.19 8.57 6.13
CA ILE A 114 -18.57 7.81 4.94
C ILE A 114 -19.36 8.69 3.97
N ASN A 115 -20.36 9.43 4.46
CA ASN A 115 -21.19 10.30 3.62
C ASN A 115 -20.36 11.40 2.96
N ASN A 116 -19.41 12.00 3.69
CA ASN A 116 -18.47 12.96 3.13
C ASN A 116 -17.63 12.34 2.02
N ALA A 117 -17.06 11.15 2.24
CA ALA A 117 -16.28 10.45 1.22
C ALA A 117 -17.11 10.08 -0.01
N ILE A 118 -18.37 9.64 0.18
CA ILE A 118 -19.28 9.32 -0.92
C ILE A 118 -19.51 10.54 -1.81
N ILE A 119 -19.77 11.70 -1.23
CA ILE A 119 -19.97 12.97 -1.95
C ILE A 119 -18.65 13.41 -2.62
N GLU A 120 -17.59 13.44 -1.85
CA GLU A 120 -16.27 13.93 -2.28
C GLU A 120 -15.70 13.15 -3.49
N TYR A 121 -15.97 11.84 -3.54
CA TYR A 121 -15.48 10.94 -4.59
C TYR A 121 -16.58 10.54 -5.59
N SER A 122 -17.75 11.20 -5.56
CA SER A 122 -18.88 10.97 -6.49
C SER A 122 -19.33 9.51 -6.54
N LEU A 123 -19.45 8.87 -5.37
CA LEU A 123 -19.83 7.46 -5.23
C LEU A 123 -21.33 7.25 -5.01
N GLU A 124 -22.18 8.31 -5.07
CA GLU A 124 -23.59 8.25 -4.72
C GLU A 124 -24.35 7.16 -5.49
N LYS A 125 -24.06 7.04 -6.80
CA LYS A 125 -24.74 6.06 -7.68
C LYS A 125 -24.37 4.61 -7.38
N ILE A 126 -23.20 4.37 -6.78
CA ILE A 126 -22.67 3.02 -6.52
C ILE A 126 -22.54 2.70 -5.03
N ARG A 127 -22.95 3.64 -4.16
CA ARG A 127 -22.88 3.52 -2.68
C ARG A 127 -23.38 2.16 -2.18
N ASP A 128 -24.56 1.75 -2.67
CA ASP A 128 -25.26 0.54 -2.23
C ASP A 128 -25.00 -0.65 -3.18
N THR A 129 -24.05 -0.53 -4.10
CA THR A 129 -23.60 -1.62 -4.96
C THR A 129 -22.70 -2.57 -4.18
N LYS A 130 -22.95 -3.88 -4.27
CA LYS A 130 -22.07 -4.92 -3.69
C LYS A 130 -20.73 -4.91 -4.38
N VAL A 131 -19.64 -5.00 -3.61
CA VAL A 131 -18.27 -4.88 -4.14
C VAL A 131 -17.93 -5.95 -5.17
N LYS A 132 -18.52 -7.15 -5.12
CA LYS A 132 -18.35 -8.17 -6.16
C LYS A 132 -18.79 -7.71 -7.56
N ASN A 133 -19.68 -6.71 -7.66
CA ASN A 133 -20.17 -6.14 -8.92
C ASN A 133 -19.37 -4.90 -9.36
N ILE A 134 -18.32 -4.53 -8.64
CA ILE A 134 -17.43 -3.40 -8.94
C ILE A 134 -16.23 -3.92 -9.73
N ARG A 135 -15.81 -3.16 -10.75
CA ARG A 135 -14.63 -3.51 -11.54
C ARG A 135 -13.35 -3.47 -10.70
N LYS A 136 -12.34 -4.25 -11.09
CA LYS A 136 -11.06 -4.36 -10.38
C LYS A 136 -10.38 -2.99 -10.21
N GLU A 137 -10.38 -2.19 -11.26
CA GLU A 137 -9.76 -0.86 -11.27
C GLU A 137 -10.43 0.08 -10.27
N ASP A 138 -11.76 0.07 -10.22
CA ASP A 138 -12.52 0.88 -9.26
C ASP A 138 -12.27 0.42 -7.82
N LYS A 139 -12.02 -0.88 -7.59
CA LYS A 139 -11.65 -1.41 -6.27
C LYS A 139 -10.31 -0.85 -5.77
N TYR A 140 -9.35 -0.57 -6.65
CA TYR A 140 -8.11 0.12 -6.23
C TYR A 140 -8.40 1.54 -5.74
N ILE A 141 -9.23 2.30 -6.47
CA ILE A 141 -9.66 3.64 -6.06
C ILE A 141 -10.40 3.57 -4.71
N LEU A 142 -11.35 2.64 -4.56
CA LEU A 142 -12.06 2.43 -3.29
C LEU A 142 -11.11 2.05 -2.14
N SER A 143 -10.03 1.31 -2.42
CA SER A 143 -9.00 0.98 -1.43
C SER A 143 -8.27 2.24 -0.96
N LEU A 144 -7.92 3.15 -1.86
CA LEU A 144 -7.29 4.42 -1.54
C LEU A 144 -8.25 5.34 -0.78
N ILE A 145 -9.53 5.44 -1.19
CA ILE A 145 -10.57 6.18 -0.47
C ILE A 145 -10.71 5.65 0.96
N ARG A 146 -10.71 4.34 1.16
CA ARG A 146 -10.76 3.72 2.49
C ARG A 146 -9.57 4.12 3.36
N LEU A 147 -8.40 4.35 2.77
CA LEU A 147 -7.21 4.82 3.47
C LEU A 147 -7.29 6.31 3.83
N SER A 148 -8.06 7.13 3.09
CA SER A 148 -8.22 8.56 3.38
C SER A 148 -8.97 8.88 4.68
N PHE A 149 -9.60 7.88 5.31
CA PHE A 149 -10.33 8.09 6.57
C PHE A 149 -9.44 8.47 7.76
N ARG A 150 -8.11 8.44 7.61
CA ARG A 150 -7.16 8.95 8.60
C ARG A 150 -5.80 9.26 7.96
N PRO A 151 -4.98 10.10 8.61
CA PRO A 151 -3.61 10.34 8.15
C PRO A 151 -2.85 9.03 7.98
N ILE A 152 -1.91 9.01 7.02
CA ILE A 152 -1.04 7.88 6.72
C ILE A 152 0.41 8.33 6.88
N ASP A 153 1.20 7.58 7.66
CA ASP A 153 2.62 7.83 7.83
C ASP A 153 3.45 7.06 6.78
N LEU A 154 3.05 5.81 6.50
CA LEU A 154 3.68 4.96 5.49
C LEU A 154 2.62 4.32 4.58
N LEU A 155 2.68 4.64 3.29
CA LEU A 155 1.82 4.07 2.26
C LEU A 155 2.63 3.08 1.41
N LEU A 156 2.19 1.83 1.38
CA LEU A 156 2.72 0.77 0.54
C LEU A 156 1.71 0.44 -0.55
N VAL A 157 2.14 0.44 -1.81
CA VAL A 157 1.30 0.17 -2.98
C VAL A 157 1.96 -0.93 -3.82
N ASP A 158 1.27 -2.07 -3.97
CA ASP A 158 1.86 -3.28 -4.51
C ASP A 158 1.33 -3.61 -5.91
N ASN A 159 2.10 -3.28 -6.94
CA ASN A 159 1.89 -3.66 -8.35
C ASN A 159 0.47 -3.45 -8.89
N ILE A 160 -0.24 -2.41 -8.43
CA ILE A 160 -1.65 -2.18 -8.83
C ILE A 160 -1.79 -1.62 -10.25
N PHE A 161 -0.70 -1.23 -10.87
CA PHE A 161 -0.68 -0.53 -12.16
C PHE A 161 -0.49 -1.44 -13.37
N ASP A 162 -0.12 -2.70 -13.15
CA ASP A 162 0.32 -3.59 -14.24
C ASP A 162 -0.82 -4.01 -15.17
N GLU A 163 -2.06 -4.06 -14.65
CA GLU A 163 -3.23 -4.58 -15.37
C GLU A 163 -4.35 -3.54 -15.56
N ILE A 164 -4.03 -2.25 -15.47
CA ILE A 164 -5.02 -1.18 -15.58
C ILE A 164 -4.71 -0.24 -16.75
N SER A 165 -5.74 0.41 -17.29
CA SER A 165 -5.59 1.39 -18.37
C SER A 165 -4.92 2.69 -17.88
N GLU A 166 -4.31 3.45 -18.80
CA GLU A 166 -3.64 4.73 -18.49
C GLU A 166 -4.57 5.74 -17.78
N VAL A 167 -5.85 5.75 -18.13
CA VAL A 167 -6.85 6.61 -17.46
C VAL A 167 -6.93 6.28 -15.95
N TYR A 168 -6.92 5.00 -15.60
CA TYR A 168 -6.93 4.58 -14.20
C TYR A 168 -5.57 4.80 -13.53
N VAL A 169 -4.47 4.66 -14.25
CA VAL A 169 -3.12 5.01 -13.74
C VAL A 169 -3.10 6.44 -13.25
N ASP A 170 -3.52 7.40 -14.08
CA ASP A 170 -3.51 8.82 -13.74
C ASP A 170 -4.46 9.12 -12.55
N ALA A 171 -5.65 8.51 -12.52
CA ALA A 171 -6.59 8.64 -11.40
C ALA A 171 -6.01 8.12 -10.08
N ILE A 172 -5.36 6.95 -10.10
CA ILE A 172 -4.73 6.35 -8.92
C ILE A 172 -3.54 7.18 -8.44
N LEU A 173 -2.70 7.66 -9.35
CA LEU A 173 -1.58 8.55 -9.01
C LEU A 173 -2.07 9.86 -8.39
N ALA A 174 -3.14 10.46 -8.92
CA ALA A 174 -3.78 11.63 -8.33
C ALA A 174 -4.29 11.35 -6.91
N MET A 175 -4.90 10.18 -6.69
CA MET A 175 -5.36 9.75 -5.36
C MET A 175 -4.20 9.55 -4.39
N ILE A 176 -3.12 8.89 -4.80
CA ILE A 176 -1.91 8.70 -3.98
C ILE A 176 -1.33 10.08 -3.60
N LYS A 177 -1.24 10.99 -4.57
CA LYS A 177 -0.77 12.36 -4.34
C LYS A 177 -1.66 13.12 -3.34
N ARG A 178 -2.97 12.92 -3.40
CA ARG A 178 -3.94 13.52 -2.49
C ARG A 178 -3.83 12.97 -1.06
N LEU A 179 -3.58 11.67 -0.92
CA LEU A 179 -3.37 11.01 0.37
C LEU A 179 -2.03 11.39 1.01
N LYS A 180 -1.07 11.84 0.21
CA LYS A 180 0.27 12.19 0.67
C LYS A 180 0.26 13.56 1.34
N SER A 181 0.58 13.60 2.65
CA SER A 181 1.01 14.80 3.35
C SER A 181 2.53 15.01 3.18
N GLN A 182 3.07 16.10 3.72
CA GLN A 182 4.52 16.37 3.67
C GLN A 182 5.34 15.24 4.33
N ASP A 183 4.81 14.62 5.39
CA ASP A 183 5.49 13.58 6.15
C ASP A 183 5.13 12.16 5.71
N THR A 184 4.17 11.98 4.80
CA THR A 184 3.78 10.66 4.31
C THR A 184 4.85 10.06 3.42
N THR A 185 5.46 8.97 3.87
CA THR A 185 6.38 8.15 3.06
C THR A 185 5.60 7.19 2.18
N VAL A 186 5.97 7.10 0.91
CA VAL A 186 5.26 6.27 -0.08
C VAL A 186 6.24 5.32 -0.75
N ILE A 187 5.93 4.02 -0.76
CA ILE A 187 6.69 3.00 -1.49
C ILE A 187 5.74 2.31 -2.46
N VAL A 188 6.04 2.39 -3.74
CA VAL A 188 5.22 1.84 -4.82
C VAL A 188 6.01 0.80 -5.59
N ALA A 189 5.52 -0.43 -5.63
CA ALA A 189 6.05 -1.45 -6.51
C ALA A 189 5.38 -1.38 -7.89
N CYS A 190 6.16 -1.50 -8.95
CA CYS A 190 5.68 -1.57 -10.34
C CYS A 190 6.64 -2.40 -11.19
N THR A 191 6.13 -2.96 -12.30
CA THR A 191 6.96 -3.70 -13.27
C THR A 191 7.41 -2.80 -14.42
N ARG A 192 6.67 -1.71 -14.71
CA ARG A 192 6.91 -0.83 -15.85
C ARG A 192 7.82 0.36 -15.48
N PRO A 193 9.05 0.47 -16.04
CA PRO A 193 9.97 1.58 -15.74
C PRO A 193 9.38 2.96 -16.09
N GLU A 194 8.60 3.08 -17.18
CA GLU A 194 7.98 4.33 -17.62
C GLU A 194 6.98 4.86 -16.57
N LEU A 195 6.35 3.93 -15.86
CA LEU A 195 5.44 4.26 -14.78
C LEU A 195 6.19 4.73 -13.54
N ALA A 196 7.34 4.12 -13.26
CA ALA A 196 8.18 4.54 -12.15
C ALA A 196 8.59 6.02 -12.26
N ASP A 197 8.80 6.53 -13.47
CA ASP A 197 9.10 7.94 -13.72
C ASP A 197 7.95 8.88 -13.35
N LYS A 198 6.70 8.43 -13.55
CA LYS A 198 5.49 9.17 -13.12
C LYS A 198 5.32 9.15 -11.59
N ILE A 199 5.81 8.12 -10.90
CA ILE A 199 5.64 7.91 -9.47
C ILE A 199 6.71 8.66 -8.67
N SER A 200 7.99 8.48 -9.00
CA SER A 200 9.11 8.99 -8.20
C SER A 200 10.38 9.23 -9.01
N LYS A 201 11.15 10.22 -8.56
CA LYS A 201 12.52 10.43 -9.05
C LYS A 201 13.48 9.36 -8.56
N ARG A 202 13.24 8.78 -7.37
CA ARG A 202 14.06 7.70 -6.81
C ARG A 202 13.46 6.37 -7.17
N LYS A 203 14.21 5.60 -7.93
CA LYS A 203 13.90 4.22 -8.35
C LYS A 203 14.90 3.27 -7.71
N ILE A 204 14.43 2.11 -7.31
CA ILE A 204 15.23 1.01 -6.78
C ILE A 204 14.88 -0.21 -7.60
N TYR A 205 15.87 -0.77 -8.26
CA TYR A 205 15.68 -1.89 -9.16
C TYR A 205 15.84 -3.21 -8.42
N PHE A 206 14.91 -4.12 -8.68
CA PHE A 206 14.86 -5.45 -8.09
C PHE A 206 15.02 -6.52 -9.16
N GLU A 207 15.95 -7.42 -8.94
CA GLU A 207 16.15 -8.60 -9.76
C GLU A 207 16.48 -9.81 -8.86
N ASN A 208 15.78 -10.94 -9.05
CA ASN A 208 16.03 -12.21 -8.35
C ASN A 208 16.16 -12.09 -6.81
N GLY A 209 15.37 -11.23 -6.20
CA GLY A 209 15.38 -11.01 -4.75
C GLY A 209 16.47 -10.06 -4.24
N GLU A 210 17.24 -9.44 -5.11
CA GLU A 210 18.30 -8.48 -4.77
C GLU A 210 17.97 -7.07 -5.29
N ILE A 211 18.59 -6.05 -4.69
CA ILE A 211 18.62 -4.70 -5.24
C ILE A 211 19.80 -4.61 -6.19
N VAL A 212 19.53 -4.15 -7.41
CA VAL A 212 20.53 -3.94 -8.47
C VAL A 212 20.61 -2.46 -8.82
N ASP A 213 21.79 -2.00 -9.27
CA ASP A 213 22.07 -0.62 -9.67
C ASP A 213 21.47 -0.27 -11.04
#